data_24c2e68c58de3e11bcf19d90ba810438
#
_entry.id   24c2e68c58de3e11bcf19d90ba810438
#
_cell.length_a   1.000
_cell.length_b   1.000
_cell.length_c   1.000
_cell.angle_alpha   90.00
_cell.angle_beta   90.00
_cell.angle_gamma   90.00
#
_symmetry.space_group_name_H-M   'P 1'
#
loop_
_entity.id
_entity.type
_entity.pdbx_description
1 polymer ?
#
loop_
_entity_poly.entity_id
_entity_poly.type
_entity_poly.pdbx_seq_one_letter_code
_entity_poly.pdbx_strand_id
1 'polypeptide(L)'
;MLINCAAYQDGRKLADIDIDSISDYVARPECFVWVALKDPSPDELAMMKDEFNLHELAIEDAQTGHQRPKIEEYGDSLFTVMHTVEMDEQGEFVIGEVDVFVGSNYVLSVRRGTRTGFKSVRARCEHEPHLLKEGSAFVLYALIDDVVDRYFPVVEAMSTELETLEDRIFEKNDSAASRAIVQDLYTMKRRLVILQHHIVPLQEAVGKLTGGRIPSVCAGMQAYFRDVYDHLDRIVRTIEGRREIVVTAVQVNLGMISLAESEVTKRLGSFAALFAVPTMIAGIYGMNFERIPELHFKFGYPVVLAVMLAIDFVLYRRFRKAGWL
;
A
#
# COMPACT_ATOMS: atom_id res chain seq x y z
N MET A 1 -26.36 -6.76 13.75
CA MET A 1 -27.60 -6.08 13.29
C MET A 1 -27.95 -6.48 11.86
N LEU A 2 -29.16 -6.96 11.64
CA LEU A 2 -29.67 -7.29 10.30
C LEU A 2 -29.78 -6.00 9.44
N ILE A 3 -29.23 -6.05 8.23
CA ILE A 3 -29.31 -4.95 7.26
C ILE A 3 -30.36 -5.25 6.22
N ASN A 4 -30.42 -6.49 5.75
CA ASN A 4 -31.39 -6.93 4.77
C ASN A 4 -31.52 -8.47 4.77
N CYS A 5 -32.73 -8.95 4.49
CA CYS A 5 -33.03 -10.33 4.24
C CYS A 5 -34.05 -10.39 3.10
N ALA A 6 -33.69 -11.02 1.98
CA ALA A 6 -34.55 -11.09 0.80
C ALA A 6 -34.45 -12.44 0.10
N ALA A 7 -35.60 -12.90 -0.42
CA ALA A 7 -35.69 -14.09 -1.27
C ALA A 7 -35.72 -13.70 -2.75
N TYR A 8 -35.07 -14.50 -3.58
CA TYR A 8 -34.95 -14.33 -5.03
C TYR A 8 -35.38 -15.60 -5.74
N GLN A 9 -36.02 -15.44 -6.90
CA GLN A 9 -36.42 -16.54 -7.77
C GLN A 9 -36.28 -16.08 -9.23
N ASP A 10 -35.76 -16.95 -10.11
CA ASP A 10 -35.59 -16.69 -11.54
C ASP A 10 -34.88 -15.35 -11.87
N GLY A 11 -33.89 -14.96 -11.05
CA GLY A 11 -33.13 -13.72 -11.24
C GLY A 11 -33.88 -12.45 -10.81
N ARG A 12 -34.94 -12.57 -10.05
CA ARG A 12 -35.75 -11.44 -9.56
C ARG A 12 -35.98 -11.54 -8.05
N LYS A 13 -36.03 -10.39 -7.40
CA LYS A 13 -36.40 -10.30 -6.01
C LYS A 13 -37.89 -10.69 -5.87
N LEU A 14 -38.15 -11.70 -5.05
CA LEU A 14 -39.49 -12.18 -4.75
C LEU A 14 -40.11 -11.39 -3.60
N ALA A 15 -39.41 -11.28 -2.48
CA ALA A 15 -39.86 -10.56 -1.30
C ALA A 15 -38.69 -10.16 -0.39
N ASP A 16 -38.90 -9.13 0.43
CA ASP A 16 -38.17 -8.97 1.69
C ASP A 16 -38.81 -9.92 2.71
N ILE A 17 -38.01 -10.66 3.44
CA ILE A 17 -38.50 -11.70 4.37
C ILE A 17 -37.93 -11.46 5.77
N ASP A 18 -38.68 -11.94 6.78
CA ASP A 18 -38.19 -11.99 8.15
C ASP A 18 -37.27 -13.20 8.37
N ILE A 19 -36.43 -13.13 9.40
CA ILE A 19 -35.48 -14.20 9.74
C ILE A 19 -36.22 -15.53 9.95
N ASP A 20 -37.33 -15.54 10.66
CA ASP A 20 -38.13 -16.73 10.97
C ASP A 20 -38.71 -17.41 9.72
N SER A 21 -38.71 -16.72 8.58
CA SER A 21 -39.20 -17.24 7.29
C SER A 21 -38.10 -17.79 6.38
N ILE A 22 -36.83 -17.68 6.78
CA ILE A 22 -35.68 -18.09 5.95
C ILE A 22 -35.80 -19.58 5.56
N SER A 23 -36.04 -20.45 6.51
CA SER A 23 -36.17 -21.90 6.31
C SER A 23 -37.22 -22.27 5.27
N ASP A 24 -38.35 -21.53 5.20
CA ASP A 24 -39.43 -21.75 4.23
C ASP A 24 -38.99 -21.51 2.78
N TYR A 25 -38.10 -20.50 2.57
CA TYR A 25 -37.61 -20.16 1.25
C TYR A 25 -36.38 -20.99 0.86
N VAL A 26 -35.50 -21.29 1.80
CA VAL A 26 -34.32 -22.14 1.58
C VAL A 26 -34.74 -23.59 1.24
N ALA A 27 -35.90 -24.04 1.72
CA ALA A 27 -36.46 -25.36 1.36
C ALA A 27 -36.93 -25.44 -0.11
N ARG A 28 -37.06 -24.33 -0.85
CA ARG A 28 -37.49 -24.28 -2.25
C ARG A 28 -36.30 -24.25 -3.20
N PRO A 29 -36.11 -25.31 -4.03
CA PRO A 29 -34.93 -25.41 -4.90
C PRO A 29 -34.76 -24.28 -5.92
N GLU A 30 -35.88 -23.63 -6.31
CA GLU A 30 -35.91 -22.51 -7.27
C GLU A 30 -35.64 -21.16 -6.65
N CYS A 31 -35.56 -21.11 -5.32
CA CYS A 31 -35.32 -19.86 -4.57
C CYS A 31 -33.90 -19.83 -3.99
N PHE A 32 -33.32 -18.67 -3.88
CA PHE A 32 -32.21 -18.44 -2.98
C PHE A 32 -32.49 -17.23 -2.06
N VAL A 33 -31.86 -17.24 -0.88
CA VAL A 33 -32.01 -16.19 0.13
C VAL A 33 -30.68 -15.45 0.29
N TRP A 34 -30.71 -14.12 0.29
CA TRP A 34 -29.57 -13.29 0.58
C TRP A 34 -29.77 -12.48 1.84
N VAL A 35 -29.01 -12.84 2.90
CA VAL A 35 -28.98 -12.15 4.19
C VAL A 35 -27.71 -11.28 4.30
N ALA A 36 -27.86 -10.08 4.82
CA ALA A 36 -26.75 -9.17 5.09
C ALA A 36 -26.76 -8.70 6.54
N LEU A 37 -25.70 -9.00 7.28
CA LEU A 37 -25.51 -8.57 8.67
C LEU A 37 -24.37 -7.55 8.75
N LYS A 38 -24.51 -6.61 9.68
CA LYS A 38 -23.44 -5.68 10.06
C LYS A 38 -23.19 -5.80 11.55
N ASP A 39 -21.93 -6.01 11.93
CA ASP A 39 -21.47 -6.12 13.32
C ASP A 39 -22.43 -6.99 14.15
N PRO A 40 -22.72 -8.25 13.73
CA PRO A 40 -23.69 -9.09 14.39
C PRO A 40 -23.24 -9.49 15.80
N SER A 41 -24.20 -9.69 16.68
CA SER A 41 -23.96 -10.34 17.97
C SER A 41 -23.71 -11.83 17.81
N PRO A 42 -23.11 -12.51 18.81
CA PRO A 42 -23.00 -13.97 18.81
C PRO A 42 -24.34 -14.69 18.63
N ASP A 43 -25.41 -14.17 19.23
CA ASP A 43 -26.75 -14.73 19.13
C ASP A 43 -27.32 -14.63 17.70
N GLU A 44 -27.11 -13.47 17.03
CA GLU A 44 -27.49 -13.29 15.63
C GLU A 44 -26.78 -14.28 14.70
N LEU A 45 -25.49 -14.56 14.96
CA LEU A 45 -24.74 -15.55 14.19
C LEU A 45 -25.18 -16.99 14.53
N ALA A 46 -25.51 -17.29 15.78
CA ALA A 46 -26.03 -18.59 16.16
C ALA A 46 -27.39 -18.88 15.48
N MET A 47 -28.28 -17.89 15.39
CA MET A 47 -29.52 -18.02 14.62
C MET A 47 -29.25 -18.35 13.15
N MET A 48 -28.31 -17.63 12.50
CA MET A 48 -27.95 -17.91 11.11
C MET A 48 -27.31 -19.30 10.94
N LYS A 49 -26.53 -19.76 11.94
CA LYS A 49 -25.97 -21.13 11.94
C LYS A 49 -27.08 -22.16 11.83
N ASP A 50 -28.14 -22.00 12.63
CA ASP A 50 -29.26 -22.94 12.67
C ASP A 50 -30.10 -22.85 11.38
N GLU A 51 -30.41 -21.66 10.87
CA GLU A 51 -31.21 -21.44 9.66
C GLU A 51 -30.56 -22.00 8.38
N PHE A 52 -29.24 -21.83 8.24
CA PHE A 52 -28.48 -22.23 7.05
C PHE A 52 -27.63 -23.49 7.26
N ASN A 53 -27.71 -24.14 8.43
CA ASN A 53 -26.88 -25.28 8.81
C ASN A 53 -25.39 -25.05 8.54
N LEU A 54 -24.87 -23.90 9.03
CA LEU A 54 -23.50 -23.49 8.77
C LEU A 54 -22.48 -24.30 9.56
N HIS A 55 -21.31 -24.51 8.95
CA HIS A 55 -20.24 -25.29 9.59
C HIS A 55 -19.70 -24.54 10.83
N GLU A 56 -19.44 -25.28 11.90
CA GLU A 56 -19.05 -24.72 13.21
C GLU A 56 -17.76 -23.91 13.14
N LEU A 57 -16.74 -24.41 12.44
CA LEU A 57 -15.46 -23.68 12.29
C LEU A 57 -15.62 -22.36 11.51
N ALA A 58 -16.48 -22.32 10.50
CA ALA A 58 -16.73 -21.11 9.74
C ALA A 58 -17.47 -20.05 10.59
N ILE A 59 -18.34 -20.47 11.49
CA ILE A 59 -19.01 -19.59 12.46
C ILE A 59 -18.01 -19.09 13.50
N GLU A 60 -17.14 -19.95 14.03
CA GLU A 60 -16.09 -19.57 14.98
C GLU A 60 -15.17 -18.49 14.38
N ASP A 61 -14.74 -18.68 13.12
CA ASP A 61 -13.93 -17.70 12.40
C ASP A 61 -14.67 -16.35 12.26
N ALA A 62 -15.93 -16.39 11.79
CA ALA A 62 -16.73 -15.19 11.65
C ALA A 62 -17.08 -14.51 13.00
N GLN A 63 -17.12 -15.25 14.11
CA GLN A 63 -17.30 -14.68 15.45
C GLN A 63 -16.03 -14.03 15.98
N THR A 64 -14.89 -14.68 15.79
CA THR A 64 -13.58 -14.21 16.26
C THR A 64 -13.10 -13.00 15.49
N GLY A 65 -13.35 -12.98 14.16
CA GLY A 65 -12.86 -11.97 13.25
C GLY A 65 -11.33 -11.98 13.10
N HIS A 66 -10.78 -10.99 12.39
CA HIS A 66 -9.35 -10.84 12.12
C HIS A 66 -8.71 -12.06 11.41
N GLN A 67 -9.51 -12.74 10.59
CA GLN A 67 -9.06 -13.86 9.80
C GLN A 67 -8.27 -13.37 8.58
N ARG A 68 -7.27 -14.15 8.13
CA ARG A 68 -6.62 -13.91 6.84
C ARG A 68 -7.65 -14.14 5.72
N PRO A 69 -7.68 -13.31 4.66
CA PRO A 69 -8.53 -13.58 3.50
C PRO A 69 -8.34 -15.00 2.98
N LYS A 70 -9.42 -15.73 2.81
CA LYS A 70 -9.42 -17.14 2.43
C LYS A 70 -10.75 -17.56 1.80
N ILE A 71 -10.71 -18.69 1.07
CA ILE A 71 -11.89 -19.40 0.60
C ILE A 71 -11.73 -20.86 1.02
N GLU A 72 -12.70 -21.36 1.77
CA GLU A 72 -12.74 -22.73 2.30
C GLU A 72 -14.04 -23.41 1.93
N GLU A 73 -13.95 -24.71 1.57
CA GLU A 73 -15.09 -25.54 1.26
C GLU A 73 -15.53 -26.35 2.49
N TYR A 74 -16.80 -26.30 2.80
CA TYR A 74 -17.44 -27.12 3.84
C TYR A 74 -18.61 -27.91 3.23
N GLY A 75 -18.32 -29.11 2.76
CA GLY A 75 -19.30 -29.93 2.02
C GLY A 75 -19.69 -29.24 0.71
N ASP A 76 -20.97 -28.91 0.57
CA ASP A 76 -21.52 -28.22 -0.61
C ASP A 76 -21.60 -26.69 -0.43
N SER A 77 -20.98 -26.14 0.61
CA SER A 77 -20.97 -24.73 0.88
C SER A 77 -19.56 -24.15 0.89
N LEU A 78 -19.46 -22.83 0.66
CA LEU A 78 -18.23 -22.06 0.74
C LEU A 78 -18.27 -21.06 1.88
N PHE A 79 -17.15 -20.88 2.52
CA PHE A 79 -16.89 -19.78 3.43
C PHE A 79 -15.75 -18.91 2.86
N THR A 80 -16.01 -17.62 2.70
CA THR A 80 -15.06 -16.68 2.12
C THR A 80 -14.83 -15.54 3.10
N VAL A 81 -13.59 -15.26 3.42
CA VAL A 81 -13.16 -14.08 4.20
C VAL A 81 -12.44 -13.12 3.27
N MET A 82 -12.84 -11.85 3.30
CA MET A 82 -12.24 -10.76 2.53
C MET A 82 -12.00 -9.56 3.43
N HIS A 83 -11.00 -8.76 3.10
CA HIS A 83 -10.78 -7.48 3.77
C HIS A 83 -11.15 -6.32 2.84
N THR A 84 -11.89 -5.35 3.35
CA THR A 84 -11.99 -4.05 2.71
C THR A 84 -10.88 -3.14 3.21
N VAL A 85 -10.27 -2.37 2.32
CA VAL A 85 -9.29 -1.35 2.67
C VAL A 85 -9.79 -0.02 2.13
N GLU A 86 -10.04 0.92 3.02
CA GLU A 86 -10.47 2.27 2.72
C GLU A 86 -9.47 3.26 3.33
N MET A 87 -9.35 4.46 2.77
CA MET A 87 -8.57 5.54 3.38
C MET A 87 -9.50 6.50 4.11
N ASP A 88 -9.09 6.94 5.30
CA ASP A 88 -9.80 8.00 6.01
C ASP A 88 -9.33 9.40 5.53
N GLU A 89 -9.92 10.45 6.12
CA GLU A 89 -9.59 11.84 5.79
C GLU A 89 -8.15 12.23 6.16
N GLN A 90 -7.52 11.47 7.05
CA GLN A 90 -6.13 11.61 7.48
C GLN A 90 -5.16 10.80 6.60
N GLY A 91 -5.69 10.00 5.66
CA GLY A 91 -4.90 9.11 4.80
C GLY A 91 -4.50 7.79 5.45
N GLU A 92 -5.05 7.46 6.63
CA GLU A 92 -4.81 6.19 7.31
C GLU A 92 -5.76 5.10 6.79
N PHE A 93 -5.30 3.85 6.82
CA PHE A 93 -6.11 2.73 6.39
C PHE A 93 -7.15 2.33 7.43
N VAL A 94 -8.39 2.25 6.98
CA VAL A 94 -9.49 1.62 7.70
C VAL A 94 -9.73 0.25 7.07
N ILE A 95 -9.43 -0.79 7.83
CA ILE A 95 -9.55 -2.17 7.36
C ILE A 95 -10.81 -2.76 7.98
N GLY A 96 -11.71 -3.24 7.13
CA GLY A 96 -12.89 -3.99 7.53
C GLY A 96 -12.79 -5.45 7.07
N GLU A 97 -13.58 -6.33 7.68
CA GLU A 97 -13.69 -7.74 7.33
C GLU A 97 -15.08 -8.03 6.78
N VAL A 98 -15.14 -8.87 5.77
CA VAL A 98 -16.39 -9.35 5.15
C VAL A 98 -16.31 -10.86 5.04
N ASP A 99 -17.20 -11.52 5.77
CA ASP A 99 -17.36 -12.96 5.75
C ASP A 99 -18.59 -13.30 4.91
N VAL A 100 -18.45 -14.22 3.97
CA VAL A 100 -19.54 -14.63 3.11
C VAL A 100 -19.68 -16.16 3.15
N PHE A 101 -20.82 -16.62 3.61
CA PHE A 101 -21.23 -18.03 3.55
C PHE A 101 -22.12 -18.22 2.33
N VAL A 102 -21.79 -19.18 1.50
CA VAL A 102 -22.47 -19.43 0.24
C VAL A 102 -22.84 -20.89 0.12
N GLY A 103 -24.12 -21.16 0.04
CA GLY A 103 -24.66 -22.47 -0.29
C GLY A 103 -25.33 -22.46 -1.66
N SER A 104 -25.93 -23.59 -2.06
CA SER A 104 -26.62 -23.69 -3.34
C SER A 104 -27.79 -22.69 -3.47
N ASN A 105 -28.43 -22.35 -2.36
CA ASN A 105 -29.67 -21.58 -2.31
C ASN A 105 -29.65 -20.48 -1.24
N TYR A 106 -28.47 -20.10 -0.73
CA TYR A 106 -28.33 -18.99 0.20
C TYR A 106 -27.00 -18.27 0.05
N VAL A 107 -27.00 -16.99 0.42
CA VAL A 107 -25.82 -16.17 0.69
C VAL A 107 -26.03 -15.44 2.01
N LEU A 108 -25.15 -15.65 2.96
CA LEU A 108 -25.08 -14.85 4.17
C LEU A 108 -23.79 -14.01 4.13
N SER A 109 -23.93 -12.69 4.06
CA SER A 109 -22.81 -11.75 4.12
C SER A 109 -22.77 -11.05 5.48
N VAL A 110 -21.64 -11.18 6.16
CA VAL A 110 -21.37 -10.57 7.46
C VAL A 110 -20.24 -9.56 7.29
N ARG A 111 -20.42 -8.32 7.75
CA ARG A 111 -19.37 -7.30 7.68
C ARG A 111 -19.07 -6.71 9.04
N ARG A 112 -17.78 -6.45 9.29
CA ARG A 112 -17.26 -5.85 10.52
C ARG A 112 -16.29 -4.73 10.20
N GLY A 113 -16.37 -3.64 10.93
CA GLY A 113 -15.44 -2.52 10.80
C GLY A 113 -15.45 -1.80 9.44
N THR A 114 -16.35 -2.17 8.51
CA THR A 114 -16.46 -1.53 7.20
C THR A 114 -17.19 -0.21 7.29
N ARG A 115 -16.66 0.84 6.67
CA ARG A 115 -17.37 2.14 6.55
C ARG A 115 -18.47 2.06 5.50
N THR A 116 -18.11 1.58 4.30
CA THR A 116 -19.02 1.49 3.17
C THR A 116 -19.75 0.15 3.13
N GLY A 117 -21.06 0.20 2.90
CA GLY A 117 -21.88 -1.01 2.77
C GLY A 117 -21.92 -1.54 1.34
N PHE A 118 -22.73 -2.61 1.14
CA PHE A 118 -22.91 -3.30 -0.15
C PHE A 118 -24.32 -3.07 -0.74
N LYS A 119 -24.97 -1.94 -0.44
CA LYS A 119 -26.28 -1.62 -1.03
C LYS A 119 -26.21 -1.44 -2.55
N SER A 120 -25.11 -0.85 -3.04
CA SER A 120 -24.81 -0.70 -4.47
C SER A 120 -24.67 -2.05 -5.18
N VAL A 121 -23.99 -3.01 -4.54
CA VAL A 121 -23.83 -4.37 -5.08
C VAL A 121 -25.18 -5.05 -5.25
N ARG A 122 -26.05 -4.97 -4.23
CA ARG A 122 -27.38 -5.54 -4.32
C ARG A 122 -28.19 -4.89 -5.44
N ALA A 123 -28.21 -3.56 -5.51
CA ALA A 123 -28.90 -2.85 -6.59
C ALA A 123 -28.38 -3.27 -7.97
N ARG A 124 -27.05 -3.40 -8.13
CA ARG A 124 -26.44 -3.90 -9.37
C ARG A 124 -26.94 -5.31 -9.71
N CYS A 125 -26.90 -6.24 -8.75
CA CYS A 125 -27.37 -7.62 -8.96
C CYS A 125 -28.85 -7.65 -9.39
N GLU A 126 -29.71 -6.84 -8.77
CA GLU A 126 -31.14 -6.77 -9.08
C GLU A 126 -31.42 -6.14 -10.46
N HIS A 127 -30.50 -5.32 -11.00
CA HIS A 127 -30.57 -4.78 -12.37
C HIS A 127 -30.05 -5.74 -13.44
N GLU A 128 -29.43 -6.87 -13.05
CA GLU A 128 -28.87 -7.89 -13.95
C GLU A 128 -29.57 -9.25 -13.76
N PRO A 129 -30.88 -9.38 -14.04
CA PRO A 129 -31.63 -10.58 -13.72
C PRO A 129 -31.15 -11.83 -14.44
N HIS A 130 -30.49 -11.68 -15.59
CA HIS A 130 -29.90 -12.80 -16.34
C HIS A 130 -28.69 -13.43 -15.62
N LEU A 131 -27.89 -12.61 -14.88
CA LEU A 131 -26.80 -13.08 -14.06
C LEU A 131 -27.30 -13.48 -12.67
N LEU A 132 -28.22 -12.74 -12.10
CA LEU A 132 -28.83 -13.09 -10.80
C LEU A 132 -29.52 -14.46 -10.84
N LYS A 133 -29.90 -14.96 -12.01
CA LYS A 133 -30.42 -16.31 -12.22
C LYS A 133 -29.39 -17.41 -11.92
N GLU A 134 -28.07 -17.10 -12.01
CA GLU A 134 -26.99 -18.01 -11.58
C GLU A 134 -26.95 -18.19 -10.05
N GLY A 135 -27.81 -17.47 -9.31
CA GLY A 135 -28.04 -17.65 -7.90
C GLY A 135 -26.92 -17.13 -6.99
N SER A 136 -26.61 -17.94 -5.98
CA SER A 136 -25.65 -17.58 -4.92
C SER A 136 -24.23 -17.32 -5.41
N ALA A 137 -23.78 -18.02 -6.46
CA ALA A 137 -22.45 -17.85 -7.04
C ALA A 137 -22.25 -16.45 -7.65
N PHE A 138 -23.28 -15.92 -8.31
CA PHE A 138 -23.22 -14.55 -8.85
C PHE A 138 -23.14 -13.50 -7.75
N VAL A 139 -23.88 -13.69 -6.66
CA VAL A 139 -23.81 -12.78 -5.51
C VAL A 139 -22.42 -12.79 -4.87
N LEU A 140 -21.80 -13.98 -4.73
CA LEU A 140 -20.42 -14.08 -4.25
C LEU A 140 -19.45 -13.33 -5.16
N TYR A 141 -19.53 -13.54 -6.48
CA TYR A 141 -18.73 -12.82 -7.45
C TYR A 141 -18.90 -11.30 -7.29
N ALA A 142 -20.14 -10.81 -7.24
CA ALA A 142 -20.44 -9.39 -7.14
C ALA A 142 -19.90 -8.75 -5.86
N LEU A 143 -19.88 -9.48 -4.75
CA LEU A 143 -19.29 -9.04 -3.49
C LEU A 143 -17.77 -8.98 -3.56
N ILE A 144 -17.11 -9.99 -4.14
CA ILE A 144 -15.65 -10.02 -4.31
C ILE A 144 -15.23 -8.90 -5.26
N ASP A 145 -15.91 -8.74 -6.38
CA ASP A 145 -15.66 -7.72 -7.40
C ASP A 145 -15.72 -6.30 -6.81
N ASP A 146 -16.78 -5.98 -6.06
CA ASP A 146 -16.91 -4.68 -5.38
C ASP A 146 -15.80 -4.43 -4.35
N VAL A 147 -15.39 -5.46 -3.60
CA VAL A 147 -14.26 -5.36 -2.66
C VAL A 147 -12.96 -5.06 -3.41
N VAL A 148 -12.71 -5.74 -4.53
CA VAL A 148 -11.50 -5.55 -5.35
C VAL A 148 -11.50 -4.18 -6.03
N ASP A 149 -12.64 -3.72 -6.51
CA ASP A 149 -12.78 -2.39 -7.10
C ASP A 149 -12.43 -1.27 -6.11
N ARG A 150 -12.71 -1.45 -4.83
CA ARG A 150 -12.35 -0.48 -3.77
C ARG A 150 -10.84 -0.38 -3.53
N TYR A 151 -10.04 -1.37 -3.92
CA TYR A 151 -8.58 -1.28 -3.79
C TYR A 151 -7.94 -0.33 -4.79
N PHE A 152 -8.53 -0.15 -6.00
CA PHE A 152 -7.95 0.70 -7.04
C PHE A 152 -7.72 2.14 -6.60
N PRO A 153 -8.73 2.87 -6.05
CA PRO A 153 -8.52 4.25 -5.61
C PRO A 153 -7.49 4.37 -4.49
N VAL A 154 -7.36 3.36 -3.62
CA VAL A 154 -6.35 3.34 -2.55
C VAL A 154 -4.95 3.22 -3.14
N VAL A 155 -4.75 2.29 -4.09
CA VAL A 155 -3.45 2.09 -4.76
C VAL A 155 -3.08 3.29 -5.63
N GLU A 156 -4.05 3.93 -6.27
CA GLU A 156 -3.84 5.14 -7.08
C GLU A 156 -3.42 6.33 -6.20
N ALA A 157 -4.10 6.55 -5.08
CA ALA A 157 -3.74 7.60 -4.13
C ALA A 157 -2.30 7.42 -3.61
N MET A 158 -1.90 6.18 -3.28
CA MET A 158 -0.52 5.89 -2.86
C MET A 158 0.49 6.08 -3.99
N SER A 159 0.11 5.81 -5.23
CA SER A 159 0.98 6.06 -6.39
C SER A 159 1.26 7.55 -6.57
N THR A 160 0.23 8.40 -6.49
CA THR A 160 0.35 9.86 -6.56
C THR A 160 1.18 10.43 -5.40
N GLU A 161 0.98 9.91 -4.19
CA GLU A 161 1.77 10.30 -3.02
C GLU A 161 3.26 9.95 -3.22
N LEU A 162 3.56 8.75 -3.76
CA LEU A 162 4.92 8.33 -4.05
C LEU A 162 5.60 9.23 -5.11
N GLU A 163 4.90 9.58 -6.18
CA GLU A 163 5.40 10.50 -7.21
C GLU A 163 5.75 11.87 -6.59
N THR A 164 4.91 12.39 -5.70
CA THR A 164 5.20 13.63 -4.95
C THR A 164 6.46 13.50 -4.08
N LEU A 165 6.68 12.34 -3.46
CA LEU A 165 7.88 12.09 -2.65
C LEU A 165 9.13 11.99 -3.53
N GLU A 166 9.04 11.38 -4.72
CA GLU A 166 10.16 11.32 -5.67
C GLU A 166 10.56 12.71 -6.16
N ASP A 167 9.61 13.58 -6.50
CA ASP A 167 9.88 14.97 -6.91
C ASP A 167 10.62 15.75 -5.81
N ARG A 168 10.22 15.58 -4.56
CA ARG A 168 10.85 16.23 -3.40
C ARG A 168 12.31 15.81 -3.20
N ILE A 169 12.76 14.64 -3.64
CA ILE A 169 14.17 14.19 -3.54
C ILE A 169 15.08 15.07 -4.39
N PHE A 170 14.60 15.52 -5.55
CA PHE A 170 15.40 16.33 -6.48
C PHE A 170 15.32 17.85 -6.22
N GLU A 171 14.44 18.27 -5.32
CA GLU A 171 14.43 19.66 -4.87
C GLU A 171 15.69 19.98 -4.06
N LYS A 172 16.05 21.26 -4.01
CA LYS A 172 17.20 21.71 -3.24
C LYS A 172 16.87 21.70 -1.73
N ASN A 173 17.10 20.56 -1.11
CA ASN A 173 16.77 20.32 0.29
C ASN A 173 17.97 20.54 1.23
N ASP A 174 17.67 21.02 2.43
CA ASP A 174 18.62 20.97 3.54
C ASP A 174 18.65 19.55 4.16
N SER A 175 19.59 19.33 5.09
CA SER A 175 19.74 18.01 5.72
C SER A 175 18.53 17.57 6.58
N ALA A 176 17.70 18.53 7.03
CA ALA A 176 16.50 18.24 7.82
C ALA A 176 15.37 17.78 6.90
N ALA A 177 15.16 18.48 5.78
CA ALA A 177 14.17 18.11 4.76
C ALA A 177 14.49 16.73 4.15
N SER A 178 15.77 16.46 3.85
CA SER A 178 16.20 15.15 3.33
C SER A 178 15.91 13.99 4.31
N ARG A 179 16.06 14.21 5.63
CA ARG A 179 15.69 13.21 6.65
C ARG A 179 14.19 13.00 6.74
N ALA A 180 13.39 14.06 6.62
CA ALA A 180 11.94 13.96 6.59
C ALA A 180 11.46 13.11 5.40
N ILE A 181 12.05 13.29 4.21
CA ILE A 181 11.75 12.49 3.03
C ILE A 181 12.02 10.98 3.29
N VAL A 182 13.12 10.63 3.96
CA VAL A 182 13.39 9.22 4.33
C VAL A 182 12.30 8.67 5.25
N GLN A 183 11.81 9.44 6.22
CA GLN A 183 10.74 9.02 7.11
C GLN A 183 9.42 8.82 6.34
N ASP A 184 9.08 9.74 5.44
CA ASP A 184 7.89 9.65 4.59
C ASP A 184 7.95 8.41 3.68
N LEU A 185 9.10 8.15 3.03
CA LEU A 185 9.33 6.95 2.21
C LEU A 185 9.23 5.66 3.03
N TYR A 186 9.71 5.66 4.28
CA TYR A 186 9.57 4.49 5.15
C TYR A 186 8.11 4.25 5.55
N THR A 187 7.36 5.31 5.82
CA THR A 187 5.91 5.25 6.09
C THR A 187 5.16 4.71 4.87
N MET A 188 5.48 5.21 3.68
CA MET A 188 4.94 4.71 2.42
C MET A 188 5.21 3.21 2.24
N LYS A 189 6.46 2.76 2.46
CA LYS A 189 6.82 1.34 2.40
C LYS A 189 5.97 0.50 3.35
N ARG A 190 5.78 0.96 4.58
CA ARG A 190 4.95 0.25 5.59
C ARG A 190 3.50 0.12 5.13
N ARG A 191 2.92 1.19 4.57
CA ARG A 191 1.54 1.18 4.05
C ARG A 191 1.40 0.21 2.86
N LEU A 192 2.36 0.16 1.93
CA LEU A 192 2.38 -0.81 0.83
C LEU A 192 2.46 -2.26 1.33
N VAL A 193 3.22 -2.52 2.39
CA VAL A 193 3.29 -3.85 3.02
C VAL A 193 1.97 -4.24 3.66
N ILE A 194 1.27 -3.30 4.32
CA ILE A 194 -0.07 -3.54 4.87
C ILE A 194 -1.05 -3.91 3.75
N LEU A 195 -1.09 -3.16 2.66
CA LEU A 195 -1.93 -3.49 1.51
C LEU A 195 -1.64 -4.90 0.97
N GLN A 196 -0.37 -5.23 0.77
CA GLN A 196 0.04 -6.54 0.29
C GLN A 196 -0.44 -7.67 1.22
N HIS A 197 -0.37 -7.45 2.53
CA HIS A 197 -0.81 -8.43 3.52
C HIS A 197 -2.31 -8.74 3.43
N HIS A 198 -3.13 -7.75 3.07
CA HIS A 198 -4.59 -7.92 2.95
C HIS A 198 -5.04 -8.38 1.55
N ILE A 199 -4.31 -8.05 0.49
CA ILE A 199 -4.73 -8.29 -0.90
C ILE A 199 -4.19 -9.61 -1.44
N VAL A 200 -2.92 -9.96 -1.19
CA VAL A 200 -2.31 -11.19 -1.74
C VAL A 200 -3.04 -12.46 -1.31
N PRO A 201 -3.47 -12.62 -0.04
CA PRO A 201 -4.23 -13.81 0.35
C PRO A 201 -5.57 -13.93 -0.39
N LEU A 202 -6.23 -12.80 -0.70
CA LEU A 202 -7.45 -12.80 -1.48
C LEU A 202 -7.18 -13.24 -2.93
N GLN A 203 -6.09 -12.78 -3.54
CA GLN A 203 -5.67 -13.24 -4.87
C GLN A 203 -5.45 -14.76 -4.89
N GLU A 204 -4.72 -15.30 -3.90
CA GLU A 204 -4.51 -16.74 -3.76
C GLU A 204 -5.83 -17.51 -3.62
N ALA A 205 -6.76 -16.96 -2.83
CA ALA A 205 -8.06 -17.57 -2.58
C ALA A 205 -8.94 -17.56 -3.84
N VAL A 206 -9.07 -16.42 -4.52
CA VAL A 206 -9.83 -16.29 -5.78
C VAL A 206 -9.23 -17.15 -6.89
N GLY A 207 -7.90 -17.30 -6.92
CA GLY A 207 -7.20 -18.18 -7.86
C GLY A 207 -7.71 -19.63 -7.84
N LYS A 208 -8.19 -20.12 -6.69
CA LYS A 208 -8.80 -21.47 -6.58
C LYS A 208 -10.14 -21.59 -7.32
N LEU A 209 -10.83 -20.47 -7.56
CA LEU A 209 -12.11 -20.43 -8.26
C LEU A 209 -11.96 -20.29 -9.78
N THR A 210 -10.74 -20.04 -10.30
CA THR A 210 -10.51 -19.80 -11.73
C THR A 210 -10.19 -21.04 -12.55
N GLY A 211 -9.82 -22.16 -11.90
CA GLY A 211 -9.46 -23.41 -12.58
C GLY A 211 -9.18 -24.55 -11.62
N GLY A 212 -9.04 -25.75 -12.16
CA GLY A 212 -8.85 -26.97 -11.38
C GLY A 212 -10.17 -27.56 -10.85
N ARG A 213 -10.18 -28.00 -9.60
CA ARG A 213 -11.40 -28.44 -8.92
C ARG A 213 -12.15 -27.19 -8.43
N ILE A 214 -13.24 -26.89 -9.11
CA ILE A 214 -14.09 -25.75 -8.76
C ILE A 214 -15.21 -26.25 -7.83
N PRO A 215 -15.49 -25.53 -6.74
CA PRO A 215 -16.62 -25.83 -5.87
C PRO A 215 -17.93 -25.86 -6.66
N SER A 216 -18.81 -26.84 -6.34
CA SER A 216 -20.08 -27.03 -7.05
C SER A 216 -20.93 -25.75 -7.09
N VAL A 217 -20.91 -25.00 -6.00
CA VAL A 217 -21.62 -23.71 -5.87
C VAL A 217 -21.16 -22.68 -6.91
N CYS A 218 -19.89 -22.69 -7.32
CA CYS A 218 -19.31 -21.74 -8.28
C CYS A 218 -19.27 -22.28 -9.73
N ALA A 219 -19.88 -23.44 -9.99
CA ALA A 219 -19.93 -24.03 -11.32
C ALA A 219 -20.61 -23.06 -12.32
N GLY A 220 -19.96 -22.81 -13.46
CA GLY A 220 -20.46 -21.86 -14.48
C GLY A 220 -19.95 -20.41 -14.34
N MET A 221 -19.42 -20.01 -13.18
CA MET A 221 -18.98 -18.63 -12.94
C MET A 221 -17.47 -18.40 -13.09
N GLN A 222 -16.70 -19.36 -13.60
CA GLN A 222 -15.23 -19.32 -13.67
C GLN A 222 -14.69 -18.13 -14.46
N ALA A 223 -15.38 -17.74 -15.54
CA ALA A 223 -14.96 -16.62 -16.36
C ALA A 223 -15.00 -15.28 -15.58
N TYR A 224 -15.99 -15.12 -14.73
CA TYR A 224 -16.16 -13.95 -13.87
C TYR A 224 -15.11 -13.93 -12.75
N PHE A 225 -14.86 -15.05 -12.09
CA PHE A 225 -13.80 -15.14 -11.08
C PHE A 225 -12.40 -14.95 -11.68
N ARG A 226 -12.19 -15.34 -12.96
CA ARG A 226 -10.95 -15.07 -13.65
C ARG A 226 -10.73 -13.57 -13.88
N ASP A 227 -11.78 -12.83 -14.26
CA ASP A 227 -11.72 -11.39 -14.42
C ASP A 227 -11.32 -10.69 -13.11
N VAL A 228 -11.94 -11.08 -11.99
CA VAL A 228 -11.57 -10.57 -10.66
C VAL A 228 -10.13 -10.95 -10.29
N TYR A 229 -9.68 -12.17 -10.62
CA TYR A 229 -8.31 -12.59 -10.39
C TYR A 229 -7.31 -11.73 -11.18
N ASP A 230 -7.61 -11.41 -12.43
CA ASP A 230 -6.78 -10.56 -13.28
C ASP A 230 -6.70 -9.12 -12.72
N HIS A 231 -7.79 -8.60 -12.14
CA HIS A 231 -7.80 -7.32 -11.42
C HIS A 231 -6.89 -7.37 -10.18
N LEU A 232 -6.99 -8.42 -9.37
CA LEU A 232 -6.14 -8.63 -8.20
C LEU A 232 -4.66 -8.75 -8.58
N ASP A 233 -4.34 -9.52 -9.64
CA ASP A 233 -2.98 -9.67 -10.16
C ASP A 233 -2.37 -8.31 -10.57
N ARG A 234 -3.16 -7.48 -11.26
CA ARG A 234 -2.74 -6.12 -11.62
C ARG A 234 -2.46 -5.26 -10.39
N ILE A 235 -3.33 -5.31 -9.37
CA ILE A 235 -3.16 -4.56 -8.12
C ILE A 235 -1.89 -5.02 -7.39
N VAL A 236 -1.70 -6.33 -7.23
CA VAL A 236 -0.53 -6.90 -6.54
C VAL A 236 0.76 -6.51 -7.23
N ARG A 237 0.85 -6.63 -8.56
CA ARG A 237 2.02 -6.20 -9.34
C ARG A 237 2.29 -4.70 -9.22
N THR A 238 1.23 -3.89 -9.17
CA THR A 238 1.38 -2.43 -8.95
C THR A 238 2.00 -2.16 -7.58
N ILE A 239 1.51 -2.81 -6.52
CA ILE A 239 2.04 -2.66 -5.16
C ILE A 239 3.52 -3.09 -5.10
N GLU A 240 3.87 -4.21 -5.73
CA GLU A 240 5.25 -4.70 -5.79
C GLU A 240 6.18 -3.71 -6.50
N GLY A 241 5.76 -3.21 -7.66
CA GLY A 241 6.50 -2.18 -8.38
C GLY A 241 6.70 -0.90 -7.58
N ARG A 242 5.65 -0.43 -6.88
CA ARG A 242 5.77 0.77 -6.01
C ARG A 242 6.71 0.53 -4.82
N ARG A 243 6.72 -0.67 -4.24
CA ARG A 243 7.69 -1.02 -3.19
C ARG A 243 9.14 -0.97 -3.68
N GLU A 244 9.41 -1.42 -4.89
CA GLU A 244 10.74 -1.36 -5.50
C GLU A 244 11.17 0.09 -5.74
N ILE A 245 10.25 0.93 -6.25
CA ILE A 245 10.49 2.37 -6.41
C ILE A 245 10.84 3.03 -5.08
N VAL A 246 10.10 2.74 -4.00
CA VAL A 246 10.40 3.29 -2.67
C VAL A 246 11.81 2.92 -2.21
N VAL A 247 12.24 1.67 -2.41
CA VAL A 247 13.61 1.25 -2.06
C VAL A 247 14.65 2.03 -2.86
N THR A 248 14.42 2.21 -4.15
CA THR A 248 15.29 2.99 -5.04
C THR A 248 15.32 4.47 -4.63
N ALA A 249 14.17 5.06 -4.32
CA ALA A 249 14.04 6.45 -3.87
C ALA A 249 14.84 6.71 -2.59
N VAL A 250 14.80 5.79 -1.63
CA VAL A 250 15.63 5.88 -0.42
C VAL A 250 17.13 5.89 -0.78
N GLN A 251 17.57 5.02 -1.68
CA GLN A 251 18.99 4.97 -2.10
C GLN A 251 19.41 6.25 -2.82
N VAL A 252 18.58 6.78 -3.71
CA VAL A 252 18.84 8.04 -4.41
C VAL A 252 18.94 9.19 -3.42
N ASN A 253 18.00 9.30 -2.46
CA ASN A 253 18.03 10.35 -1.46
C ASN A 253 19.30 10.30 -0.58
N LEU A 254 19.73 9.10 -0.16
CA LEU A 254 21.00 8.93 0.57
C LEU A 254 22.21 9.33 -0.30
N GLY A 255 22.18 9.01 -1.59
CA GLY A 255 23.19 9.46 -2.56
C GLY A 255 23.26 10.99 -2.67
N MET A 256 22.11 11.67 -2.73
CA MET A 256 22.04 13.13 -2.77
C MET A 256 22.60 13.77 -1.49
N ILE A 257 22.29 13.20 -0.32
CA ILE A 257 22.89 13.64 0.96
C ILE A 257 24.42 13.53 0.92
N SER A 258 24.95 12.38 0.48
CA SER A 258 26.40 12.16 0.39
C SER A 258 27.08 13.10 -0.60
N LEU A 259 26.43 13.42 -1.72
CA LEU A 259 26.94 14.42 -2.67
C LEU A 259 27.00 15.81 -2.03
N ALA A 260 25.94 16.22 -1.33
CA ALA A 260 25.90 17.50 -0.63
C ALA A 260 27.01 17.62 0.45
N GLU A 261 27.22 16.55 1.25
CA GLU A 261 28.31 16.49 2.24
C GLU A 261 29.69 16.56 1.58
N SER A 262 29.86 15.89 0.44
CA SER A 262 31.11 15.96 -0.34
C SER A 262 31.38 17.38 -0.83
N GLU A 263 30.37 18.10 -1.29
CA GLU A 263 30.51 19.50 -1.72
C GLU A 263 30.93 20.42 -0.56
N VAL A 264 30.30 20.26 0.61
CA VAL A 264 30.69 21.02 1.82
C VAL A 264 32.15 20.71 2.20
N THR A 265 32.54 19.42 2.18
CA THR A 265 33.91 18.99 2.49
C THR A 265 34.94 19.56 1.51
N LYS A 266 34.64 19.54 0.19
CA LYS A 266 35.50 20.15 -0.83
C LYS A 266 35.65 21.65 -0.59
N ARG A 267 34.58 22.38 -0.27
CA ARG A 267 34.61 23.80 0.02
C ARG A 267 35.45 24.11 1.26
N LEU A 268 35.24 23.33 2.35
CA LEU A 268 36.06 23.49 3.57
C LEU A 268 37.53 23.22 3.30
N GLY A 269 37.84 22.13 2.56
CA GLY A 269 39.21 21.79 2.17
C GLY A 269 39.90 22.89 1.32
N SER A 270 39.12 23.52 0.41
CA SER A 270 39.61 24.65 -0.39
C SER A 270 39.97 25.85 0.45
N PHE A 271 39.09 26.25 1.39
CA PHE A 271 39.39 27.35 2.32
C PHE A 271 40.59 27.02 3.22
N ALA A 272 40.63 25.80 3.77
CA ALA A 272 41.75 25.36 4.60
C ALA A 272 43.08 25.44 3.84
N ALA A 273 43.13 25.04 2.57
CA ALA A 273 44.33 25.11 1.74
C ALA A 273 44.75 26.57 1.47
N LEU A 274 43.78 27.47 1.18
CA LEU A 274 44.06 28.89 0.97
C LEU A 274 44.64 29.61 2.22
N PHE A 275 44.25 29.16 3.43
CA PHE A 275 44.83 29.70 4.67
C PHE A 275 46.13 28.99 5.07
N ALA A 276 46.26 27.70 4.80
CA ALA A 276 47.45 26.92 5.20
C ALA A 276 48.72 27.33 4.45
N VAL A 277 48.61 27.64 3.16
CA VAL A 277 49.81 27.97 2.35
C VAL A 277 50.48 29.30 2.80
N PRO A 278 49.76 30.44 2.95
CA PRO A 278 50.33 31.64 3.53
C PRO A 278 50.87 31.45 4.93
N THR A 279 50.11 30.74 5.79
CA THR A 279 50.51 30.46 7.17
C THR A 279 51.80 29.65 7.24
N MET A 280 51.97 28.62 6.38
CA MET A 280 53.18 27.84 6.31
C MET A 280 54.38 28.67 5.89
N ILE A 281 54.23 29.53 4.84
CA ILE A 281 55.28 30.42 4.40
C ILE A 281 55.65 31.44 5.50
N ALA A 282 54.69 32.07 6.10
CA ALA A 282 54.88 33.01 7.23
C ALA A 282 55.56 32.30 8.42
N GLY A 283 55.17 31.05 8.73
CA GLY A 283 55.80 30.25 9.78
C GLY A 283 57.28 29.95 9.50
N ILE A 284 57.67 29.63 8.26
CA ILE A 284 59.04 29.38 7.89
C ILE A 284 59.88 30.65 8.07
N TYR A 285 59.41 31.81 7.61
CA TYR A 285 60.09 33.10 7.79
C TYR A 285 60.04 33.65 9.20
N GLY A 286 59.10 33.18 10.02
CA GLY A 286 59.01 33.47 11.45
C GLY A 286 59.89 32.62 12.35
N MET A 287 60.66 31.66 11.81
CA MET A 287 61.56 30.83 12.60
C MET A 287 62.82 31.61 12.99
N ASN A 288 63.27 31.40 14.23
CA ASN A 288 64.45 32.09 14.79
C ASN A 288 65.80 31.45 14.32
N PHE A 289 65.99 31.39 13.00
CA PHE A 289 67.31 31.00 12.44
C PHE A 289 68.17 32.22 12.21
N GLU A 290 69.45 32.15 12.65
CA GLU A 290 70.42 33.28 12.51
C GLU A 290 70.83 33.60 11.06
N ARG A 291 70.66 32.65 10.11
CA ARG A 291 71.05 32.81 8.73
C ARG A 291 69.93 32.40 7.75
N ILE A 292 68.99 33.30 7.57
CA ILE A 292 68.04 33.25 6.46
C ILE A 292 68.51 34.25 5.40
N PRO A 293 69.03 33.85 4.21
CA PRO A 293 69.66 34.73 3.24
C PRO A 293 68.70 35.85 2.76
N GLU A 294 67.39 35.55 2.62
CA GLU A 294 66.39 36.41 2.09
C GLU A 294 66.02 37.58 3.04
N LEU A 295 66.26 37.46 4.36
CA LEU A 295 65.95 38.50 5.36
C LEU A 295 66.87 39.72 5.20
N HIS A 296 68.06 39.56 4.61
CA HIS A 296 69.01 40.65 4.36
C HIS A 296 68.78 41.36 3.03
N PHE A 297 67.84 40.86 2.20
CA PHE A 297 67.53 41.49 0.92
C PHE A 297 66.53 42.61 1.09
N LYS A 298 66.84 43.79 0.61
CA LYS A 298 66.07 45.06 0.79
C LYS A 298 64.61 44.92 0.31
N PHE A 299 64.32 44.05 -0.65
CA PHE A 299 63.00 43.76 -1.20
C PHE A 299 62.47 42.38 -0.80
N GLY A 300 63.11 41.67 0.14
CA GLY A 300 62.72 40.30 0.54
C GLY A 300 61.28 40.21 1.01
N TYR A 301 60.86 41.09 1.95
CA TYR A 301 59.50 41.10 2.47
C TYR A 301 58.41 41.34 1.39
N PRO A 302 58.48 42.39 0.54
CA PRO A 302 57.47 42.57 -0.50
C PRO A 302 57.47 41.43 -1.56
N VAL A 303 58.64 40.81 -1.86
CA VAL A 303 58.68 39.68 -2.77
C VAL A 303 57.98 38.45 -2.19
N VAL A 304 58.21 38.09 -0.91
CA VAL A 304 57.57 36.99 -0.24
C VAL A 304 56.02 37.16 -0.21
N LEU A 305 55.55 38.39 0.12
CA LEU A 305 54.11 38.69 0.07
C LEU A 305 53.53 38.57 -1.34
N ALA A 306 54.25 39.04 -2.35
CA ALA A 306 53.82 38.89 -3.76
C ALA A 306 53.72 37.41 -4.19
N VAL A 307 54.70 36.56 -3.77
CA VAL A 307 54.69 35.15 -4.04
C VAL A 307 53.53 34.46 -3.32
N MET A 308 53.29 34.76 -2.05
CA MET A 308 52.14 34.24 -1.29
C MET A 308 50.81 34.53 -2.00
N LEU A 309 50.58 35.81 -2.37
CA LEU A 309 49.37 36.24 -3.08
C LEU A 309 49.24 35.56 -4.47
N ALA A 310 50.36 35.40 -5.17
CA ALA A 310 50.36 34.71 -6.46
C ALA A 310 49.98 33.22 -6.34
N ILE A 311 50.52 32.55 -5.33
CA ILE A 311 50.18 31.12 -5.07
C ILE A 311 48.69 31.01 -4.69
N ASP A 312 48.21 31.85 -3.77
CA ASP A 312 46.79 31.84 -3.37
C ASP A 312 45.87 32.17 -4.54
N PHE A 313 46.21 33.11 -5.37
CA PHE A 313 45.46 33.45 -6.58
C PHE A 313 45.38 32.25 -7.56
N VAL A 314 46.51 31.56 -7.76
CA VAL A 314 46.54 30.35 -8.61
C VAL A 314 45.69 29.23 -8.01
N LEU A 315 45.81 28.99 -6.70
CA LEU A 315 45.00 27.99 -5.99
C LEU A 315 43.52 28.33 -6.05
N TYR A 316 43.14 29.58 -5.77
CA TYR A 316 41.77 30.05 -5.86
C TYR A 316 41.19 29.83 -7.28
N ARG A 317 41.93 30.22 -8.33
CA ARG A 317 41.51 29.97 -9.71
C ARG A 317 41.36 28.48 -10.04
N ARG A 318 42.27 27.62 -9.52
CA ARG A 318 42.17 26.17 -9.70
C ARG A 318 40.97 25.59 -9.00
N PHE A 319 40.71 25.96 -7.74
CA PHE A 319 39.54 25.47 -6.97
C PHE A 319 38.24 25.94 -7.59
N ARG A 320 38.16 27.19 -8.01
CA ARG A 320 36.97 27.74 -8.72
C ARG A 320 36.74 27.01 -10.06
N LYS A 321 37.80 26.73 -10.83
CA LYS A 321 37.67 25.97 -12.09
C LYS A 321 37.28 24.52 -11.85
N ALA A 322 37.65 23.93 -10.73
CA ALA A 322 37.30 22.59 -10.33
C ALA A 322 35.90 22.49 -9.67
N GLY A 323 35.20 23.62 -9.48
CA GLY A 323 33.89 23.66 -8.83
C GLY A 323 33.92 23.44 -7.32
N TRP A 324 35.06 23.71 -6.65
CA TRP A 324 35.22 23.53 -5.20
C TRP A 324 34.91 24.83 -4.42
N LEU A 325 34.90 25.96 -5.10
CA LEU A 325 34.57 27.31 -4.60
C LEU A 325 33.57 28.01 -5.51
#